data_988ee5e764b1fbc108df33e49473348a
#
_entry.id   988ee5e764b1fbc108df33e49473348a
#
_cell.length_a   1.000
_cell.length_b   1.000
_cell.length_c   1.000
_cell.angle_alpha   90.00
_cell.angle_beta   90.00
_cell.angle_gamma   90.00
#
_symmetry.space_group_name_H-M   'P 1'
#
loop_
_entity.id
_entity.type
_entity.pdbx_description
1 polymer ?
#
loop_
_entity_poly.entity_id
_entity_poly.type
_entity_poly.pdbx_seq_one_letter_code
_entity_poly.pdbx_strand_id
1 'polypeptide(L)'
;MKIYKIFFLFALALVISCSSDDESKPVNELDGLLKVKEFTNDTHVVELYTASGITQQGYNDITLRIKDKTTNNYIQNATIEWMPIMHMTMMSHSCPLSMVEKVAGKETLYNGYIVFQMPQNSTEYWDLKVDYSINGTNYTVTDIIDVPASSKRVVNSFIGTDNIRYIVALIDPKTPRVALNDMTVGIFKMENMMSFPVVNDLKLMIDPRMPSMGNHGSPNNVDLTQSTSDEFYHGKLSLTMTGYWKINLQLVNASNDVLKGETVTESNEASSIFFEVEF
;
A
#
# COMPACT_ATOMS: atom_id res chain seq x y z
N MET A 1 -41.78 -80.67 -36.28
CA MET A 1 -42.17 -79.74 -35.26
C MET A 1 -40.91 -79.26 -34.57
N LYS A 2 -40.34 -78.09 -34.93
CA LYS A 2 -39.04 -77.59 -34.43
C LYS A 2 -39.27 -76.41 -33.52
N ILE A 3 -38.81 -76.58 -32.30
CA ILE A 3 -38.92 -75.58 -31.21
C ILE A 3 -37.65 -74.75 -31.27
N TYR A 4 -37.74 -73.41 -31.51
CA TYR A 4 -36.65 -72.45 -31.41
C TYR A 4 -36.59 -71.90 -30.00
N LYS A 5 -35.45 -72.08 -29.37
CA LYS A 5 -35.12 -71.45 -28.07
C LYS A 5 -34.49 -70.07 -28.36
N ILE A 6 -35.16 -69.00 -27.98
CA ILE A 6 -34.62 -67.65 -28.03
C ILE A 6 -33.89 -67.42 -26.75
N PHE A 7 -32.60 -67.19 -26.88
CA PHE A 7 -31.74 -66.73 -25.73
C PHE A 7 -31.81 -65.23 -25.68
N PHE A 8 -32.37 -64.68 -24.56
CA PHE A 8 -32.36 -63.27 -24.28
C PHE A 8 -31.08 -62.94 -23.53
N LEU A 9 -30.12 -62.23 -24.17
CA LEU A 9 -28.90 -61.77 -23.57
C LEU A 9 -29.19 -60.42 -22.90
N PHE A 10 -29.24 -60.34 -21.57
CA PHE A 10 -29.42 -59.12 -20.81
C PHE A 10 -28.04 -58.45 -20.64
N ALA A 11 -27.76 -57.44 -21.45
CA ALA A 11 -26.56 -56.62 -21.30
C ALA A 11 -26.77 -55.61 -20.18
N LEU A 12 -26.14 -55.83 -19.01
CA LEU A 12 -26.12 -54.94 -17.89
C LEU A 12 -25.08 -53.84 -18.15
N ALA A 13 -25.54 -52.65 -18.59
CA ALA A 13 -24.69 -51.47 -18.76
C ALA A 13 -24.38 -50.90 -17.35
N LEU A 14 -23.16 -51.12 -16.88
CA LEU A 14 -22.58 -50.42 -15.72
C LEU A 14 -22.26 -48.98 -16.15
N VAL A 15 -23.11 -48.01 -15.80
CA VAL A 15 -22.79 -46.58 -15.82
C VAL A 15 -21.86 -46.29 -14.66
N ILE A 16 -20.56 -46.23 -14.92
CA ILE A 16 -19.58 -45.67 -14.02
C ILE A 16 -19.78 -44.16 -14.09
N SER A 17 -20.55 -43.60 -13.13
CA SER A 17 -20.59 -42.17 -12.88
C SER A 17 -19.26 -41.79 -12.18
N CYS A 18 -18.32 -41.26 -12.94
CA CYS A 18 -17.23 -40.50 -12.36
C CYS A 18 -17.83 -39.17 -11.84
N SER A 19 -18.13 -39.10 -10.56
CA SER A 19 -18.21 -37.81 -9.90
C SER A 19 -16.76 -37.29 -9.82
N SER A 20 -16.42 -36.33 -10.66
CA SER A 20 -15.28 -35.47 -10.43
C SER A 20 -15.65 -34.58 -9.25
N ASP A 21 -15.30 -35.02 -8.06
CA ASP A 21 -15.16 -34.12 -6.93
C ASP A 21 -14.00 -33.19 -7.29
N ASP A 22 -14.31 -32.07 -7.92
CA ASP A 22 -13.45 -30.91 -7.94
C ASP A 22 -13.39 -30.41 -6.48
N GLU A 23 -12.56 -31.06 -5.67
CA GLU A 23 -12.09 -30.46 -4.43
C GLU A 23 -11.35 -29.19 -4.84
N SER A 24 -12.03 -28.06 -4.76
CA SER A 24 -11.43 -26.74 -4.91
C SER A 24 -10.30 -26.68 -3.89
N LYS A 25 -9.05 -26.68 -4.35
CA LYS A 25 -7.89 -26.54 -3.48
C LYS A 25 -8.14 -25.33 -2.58
N PRO A 26 -7.92 -25.43 -1.26
CA PRO A 26 -8.11 -24.32 -0.35
C PRO A 26 -7.32 -23.11 -0.90
N VAL A 27 -8.03 -22.02 -1.17
CA VAL A 27 -7.42 -20.79 -1.69
C VAL A 27 -6.44 -20.30 -0.63
N ASN A 28 -5.16 -20.22 -1.00
CA ASN A 28 -4.18 -19.57 -0.13
C ASN A 28 -4.52 -18.07 -0.07
N GLU A 29 -5.11 -17.63 1.03
CA GLU A 29 -5.49 -16.23 1.20
C GLU A 29 -4.28 -15.29 1.23
N LEU A 30 -3.10 -15.79 1.65
CA LEU A 30 -1.84 -15.06 1.79
C LEU A 30 -0.95 -15.10 0.54
N ASP A 31 -1.50 -15.49 -0.61
CA ASP A 31 -0.72 -15.53 -1.84
C ASP A 31 -0.14 -14.14 -2.17
N GLY A 32 1.18 -14.08 -2.41
CA GLY A 32 1.92 -12.84 -2.66
C GLY A 32 2.18 -11.98 -1.40
N LEU A 33 1.85 -12.45 -0.19
CA LEU A 33 2.06 -11.74 1.06
C LEU A 33 3.11 -12.46 1.94
N LEU A 34 3.99 -11.67 2.53
CA LEU A 34 5.03 -12.14 3.44
C LEU A 34 4.78 -11.54 4.83
N LYS A 35 4.96 -12.37 5.87
CA LYS A 35 4.77 -11.94 7.26
C LYS A 35 5.86 -10.95 7.66
N VAL A 36 5.45 -9.81 8.20
CA VAL A 36 6.34 -8.79 8.79
C VAL A 36 6.53 -9.05 10.27
N LYS A 37 5.42 -9.19 11.01
CA LYS A 37 5.44 -9.31 12.47
C LYS A 37 4.16 -9.94 13.01
N GLU A 38 4.22 -10.39 14.27
CA GLU A 38 3.08 -10.80 15.09
C GLU A 38 2.99 -9.94 16.33
N PHE A 39 1.79 -9.44 16.63
CA PHE A 39 1.46 -8.78 17.88
C PHE A 39 0.57 -9.71 18.69
N THR A 40 0.79 -9.80 19.99
CA THR A 40 0.02 -10.75 20.81
C THR A 40 -0.55 -10.08 22.04
N ASN A 41 -1.78 -10.47 22.40
CA ASN A 41 -2.33 -10.29 23.74
C ASN A 41 -2.65 -11.68 24.35
N ASP A 42 -3.38 -11.72 25.44
CA ASP A 42 -3.69 -12.99 26.14
C ASP A 42 -4.50 -13.97 25.29
N THR A 43 -5.35 -13.48 24.38
CA THR A 43 -6.33 -14.28 23.63
C THR A 43 -6.01 -14.44 22.16
N HIS A 44 -5.35 -13.47 21.53
CA HIS A 44 -5.17 -13.44 20.07
C HIS A 44 -3.71 -13.19 19.66
N VAL A 45 -3.43 -13.59 18.42
CA VAL A 45 -2.24 -13.17 17.63
C VAL A 45 -2.74 -12.35 16.46
N VAL A 46 -2.29 -11.11 16.34
CA VAL A 46 -2.51 -10.24 15.18
C VAL A 46 -1.27 -10.32 14.30
N GLU A 47 -1.41 -10.91 13.14
CA GLU A 47 -0.34 -11.09 12.15
C GLU A 47 -0.37 -9.94 11.15
N LEU A 48 0.78 -9.36 10.86
CA LEU A 48 0.97 -8.26 9.93
C LEU A 48 1.75 -8.73 8.71
N TYR A 49 1.25 -8.41 7.51
CA TYR A 49 1.81 -8.83 6.23
C TYR A 49 1.96 -7.65 5.29
N THR A 50 2.97 -7.72 4.42
CA THR A 50 3.13 -6.87 3.23
C THR A 50 3.60 -7.72 2.05
N ALA A 51 3.56 -7.19 0.84
CA ALA A 51 4.10 -7.90 -0.33
C ALA A 51 5.63 -8.10 -0.25
N SER A 52 6.35 -7.20 0.41
CA SER A 52 7.81 -7.26 0.57
C SER A 52 8.28 -8.01 1.82
N GLY A 53 7.40 -8.26 2.80
CA GLY A 53 7.74 -8.83 4.11
C GLY A 53 8.39 -7.84 5.07
N ILE A 54 8.43 -6.55 4.73
CA ILE A 54 8.94 -5.47 5.57
C ILE A 54 8.00 -4.27 5.53
N THR A 55 8.08 -3.42 6.54
CA THR A 55 7.62 -2.03 6.52
C THR A 55 8.81 -1.10 6.36
N GLN A 56 8.63 0.06 5.75
CA GLN A 56 9.70 1.04 5.54
C GLN A 56 9.14 2.45 5.41
N GLN A 57 10.01 3.44 5.45
CA GLN A 57 9.65 4.82 5.14
C GLN A 57 8.95 4.93 3.77
N GLY A 58 7.85 5.69 3.72
CA GLY A 58 6.97 5.84 2.54
C GLY A 58 5.65 5.12 2.69
N TYR A 59 4.98 4.84 1.59
CA TYR A 59 3.69 4.15 1.54
C TYR A 59 3.84 2.65 1.75
N ASN A 60 3.05 2.09 2.67
CA ASN A 60 3.00 0.66 2.95
C ASN A 60 1.56 0.17 2.88
N ASP A 61 1.32 -0.76 2.00
CA ASP A 61 0.09 -1.52 1.89
C ASP A 61 0.18 -2.71 2.87
N ILE A 62 -0.67 -2.74 3.89
CA ILE A 62 -0.54 -3.65 5.03
C ILE A 62 -1.78 -4.49 5.16
N THR A 63 -1.60 -5.81 5.22
CA THR A 63 -2.66 -6.77 5.47
C THR A 63 -2.54 -7.32 6.90
N LEU A 64 -3.67 -7.36 7.60
CA LEU A 64 -3.80 -7.93 8.94
C LEU A 64 -4.59 -9.24 8.90
N ARG A 65 -4.25 -10.14 9.79
CA ARG A 65 -4.97 -11.39 10.06
C ARG A 65 -4.98 -11.65 11.57
N ILE A 66 -6.12 -12.01 12.13
CA ILE A 66 -6.26 -12.24 13.57
C ILE A 66 -6.50 -13.73 13.81
N LYS A 67 -5.71 -14.32 14.71
CA LYS A 67 -5.81 -15.73 15.10
C LYS A 67 -6.18 -15.86 16.58
N ASP A 68 -7.18 -16.64 16.89
CA ASP A 68 -7.53 -17.03 18.26
C ASP A 68 -6.54 -18.06 18.80
N LYS A 69 -5.93 -17.81 19.95
CA LYS A 69 -4.88 -18.65 20.54
C LYS A 69 -5.41 -19.97 21.09
N THR A 70 -6.68 -20.00 21.49
CA THR A 70 -7.30 -21.17 22.11
C THR A 70 -7.75 -22.17 21.05
N THR A 71 -8.43 -21.67 20.02
CA THR A 71 -9.01 -22.52 18.97
C THR A 71 -8.06 -22.72 17.79
N ASN A 72 -7.02 -21.90 17.65
CA ASN A 72 -6.15 -21.80 16.49
C ASN A 72 -6.84 -21.39 15.18
N ASN A 73 -8.10 -20.95 15.25
CA ASN A 73 -8.86 -20.47 14.10
C ASN A 73 -8.57 -19.00 13.80
N TYR A 74 -8.66 -18.63 12.53
CA TYR A 74 -8.60 -17.23 12.12
C TYR A 74 -9.97 -16.56 12.21
N ILE A 75 -9.98 -15.31 12.66
CA ILE A 75 -11.17 -14.51 12.85
C ILE A 75 -11.66 -13.99 11.51
N GLN A 76 -12.91 -14.29 11.17
CA GLN A 76 -13.51 -13.85 9.90
C GLN A 76 -14.21 -12.50 10.00
N ASN A 77 -14.73 -12.14 11.17
CA ASN A 77 -15.50 -10.91 11.36
C ASN A 77 -14.95 -10.14 12.55
N ALA A 78 -14.20 -9.07 12.24
CA ALA A 78 -13.73 -8.09 13.20
C ALA A 78 -13.88 -6.69 12.61
N THR A 79 -14.11 -5.70 13.48
CA THR A 79 -13.88 -4.29 13.15
C THR A 79 -12.50 -3.95 13.69
N ILE A 80 -11.65 -3.34 12.86
CA ILE A 80 -10.24 -3.08 13.21
C ILE A 80 -9.95 -1.59 13.00
N GLU A 81 -9.30 -0.99 13.97
CA GLU A 81 -8.72 0.34 13.89
C GLU A 81 -7.24 0.26 14.27
N TRP A 82 -6.43 1.12 13.71
CA TRP A 82 -5.01 1.18 14.02
C TRP A 82 -4.52 2.60 14.21
N MET A 83 -3.43 2.74 14.94
CA MET A 83 -2.79 4.02 15.19
C MET A 83 -1.27 3.81 15.28
N PRO A 84 -0.54 4.09 14.20
CA PRO A 84 0.93 4.17 14.26
C PRO A 84 1.34 5.44 15.01
N ILE A 85 2.31 5.33 15.94
CA ILE A 85 2.85 6.43 16.70
C ILE A 85 4.37 6.45 16.59
N MET A 86 4.91 7.57 16.14
CA MET A 86 6.33 7.85 16.20
C MET A 86 6.66 8.47 17.57
N HIS A 87 7.49 7.77 18.33
CA HIS A 87 8.02 8.23 19.60
C HIS A 87 9.34 8.97 19.36
N MET A 88 9.34 10.27 19.60
CA MET A 88 10.50 11.12 19.47
C MET A 88 10.92 11.65 20.86
N THR A 89 12.13 12.17 20.97
CA THR A 89 12.67 12.65 22.24
C THR A 89 11.79 13.71 22.93
N MET A 90 11.13 14.58 22.17
CA MET A 90 10.39 15.74 22.71
C MET A 90 8.88 15.68 22.41
N MET A 91 8.44 14.81 21.52
CA MET A 91 7.04 14.73 21.07
C MET A 91 6.72 13.36 20.51
N SER A 92 5.44 13.13 20.27
CA SER A 92 4.97 11.98 19.48
C SER A 92 3.98 12.44 18.43
N HIS A 93 3.95 11.75 17.31
CA HIS A 93 2.98 12.00 16.23
C HIS A 93 2.62 10.72 15.50
N SER A 94 1.49 10.74 14.83
CA SER A 94 1.07 9.70 13.88
C SER A 94 1.51 10.07 12.48
N CYS A 95 0.96 9.40 11.48
CA CYS A 95 1.21 9.59 10.06
C CYS A 95 -0.07 9.36 9.24
N PRO A 96 -0.09 9.67 7.92
CA PRO A 96 -1.23 9.34 7.08
C PRO A 96 -1.51 7.84 7.07
N LEU A 97 -2.78 7.49 7.19
CA LEU A 97 -3.27 6.11 7.24
C LEU A 97 -4.69 6.01 6.68
N SER A 98 -5.07 4.83 6.22
CA SER A 98 -6.47 4.51 5.89
C SER A 98 -7.19 3.83 7.05
N MET A 99 -8.49 3.71 6.94
CA MET A 99 -9.25 2.71 7.68
C MET A 99 -8.77 1.30 7.28
N VAL A 100 -8.97 0.35 8.18
CA VAL A 100 -8.72 -1.08 7.92
C VAL A 100 -10.02 -1.71 7.50
N GLU A 101 -10.06 -2.26 6.30
CA GLU A 101 -11.25 -2.87 5.73
C GLU A 101 -11.04 -4.35 5.43
N LYS A 102 -12.13 -5.12 5.44
CA LYS A 102 -12.07 -6.52 5.04
C LYS A 102 -11.75 -6.64 3.56
N VAL A 103 -10.78 -7.50 3.22
CA VAL A 103 -10.40 -7.74 1.82
C VAL A 103 -11.54 -8.47 1.10
N ALA A 104 -12.01 -7.90 -0.01
CA ALA A 104 -13.07 -8.50 -0.81
C ALA A 104 -12.68 -9.90 -1.32
N GLY A 105 -13.57 -10.89 -1.11
CA GLY A 105 -13.34 -12.27 -1.51
C GLY A 105 -12.36 -13.05 -0.63
N LYS A 106 -11.90 -12.50 0.49
CA LYS A 106 -11.08 -13.18 1.51
C LYS A 106 -11.87 -13.31 2.82
N GLU A 107 -11.71 -14.44 3.50
CA GLU A 107 -12.47 -14.68 4.72
C GLU A 107 -11.83 -14.12 5.98
N THR A 108 -10.49 -14.06 6.01
CA THR A 108 -9.74 -13.76 7.24
C THR A 108 -8.80 -12.59 7.12
N LEU A 109 -8.75 -11.90 5.96
CA LEU A 109 -7.82 -10.81 5.70
C LEU A 109 -8.50 -9.44 5.78
N TYR A 110 -7.77 -8.49 6.35
CA TYR A 110 -8.11 -7.08 6.48
C TYR A 110 -6.95 -6.25 5.96
N ASN A 111 -7.23 -5.17 5.24
CA ASN A 111 -6.22 -4.38 4.56
C ASN A 111 -6.42 -2.89 4.81
N GLY A 112 -5.31 -2.14 4.78
CA GLY A 112 -5.25 -0.71 4.79
C GLY A 112 -3.84 -0.24 4.47
N TYR A 113 -3.61 1.07 4.47
CA TYR A 113 -2.27 1.61 4.24
C TYR A 113 -1.81 2.51 5.39
N ILE A 114 -0.49 2.60 5.54
CA ILE A 114 0.20 3.55 6.42
C ILE A 114 1.33 4.21 5.61
N VAL A 115 1.44 5.55 5.72
CA VAL A 115 2.53 6.32 5.08
C VAL A 115 3.48 6.82 6.16
N PHE A 116 4.56 6.10 6.40
CA PHE A 116 5.59 6.55 7.34
C PHE A 116 6.41 7.68 6.73
N GLN A 117 6.18 8.94 7.17
CA GLN A 117 6.87 10.10 6.62
C GLN A 117 8.34 10.20 7.03
N MET A 118 8.77 9.48 8.05
CA MET A 118 10.15 9.43 8.50
C MET A 118 10.54 8.02 8.97
N PRO A 119 11.81 7.63 8.84
CA PRO A 119 12.28 6.34 9.34
C PRO A 119 12.52 6.40 10.86
N GLN A 120 12.65 5.24 11.47
CA GLN A 120 13.18 5.10 12.81
C GLN A 120 14.69 5.41 12.84
N ASN A 121 15.21 5.66 14.03
CA ASN A 121 16.65 5.78 14.29
C ASN A 121 17.00 5.11 15.65
N SER A 122 18.18 5.34 16.19
CA SER A 122 18.64 4.69 17.43
C SER A 122 17.86 5.10 18.69
N THR A 123 17.11 6.20 18.67
CA THR A 123 16.41 6.77 19.83
C THR A 123 14.93 7.00 19.58
N GLU A 124 14.51 6.99 18.33
CA GLU A 124 13.15 7.30 17.89
C GLU A 124 12.61 6.12 17.09
N TYR A 125 11.41 5.69 17.43
CA TYR A 125 10.83 4.45 16.90
C TYR A 125 9.34 4.59 16.66
N TRP A 126 8.81 3.74 15.82
CA TRP A 126 7.37 3.58 15.60
C TRP A 126 6.84 2.43 16.44
N ASP A 127 5.68 2.61 17.07
CA ASP A 127 4.81 1.52 17.45
C ASP A 127 3.52 1.52 16.62
N LEU A 128 2.84 0.40 16.62
CA LEU A 128 1.53 0.25 16.01
C LEU A 128 0.58 -0.31 17.06
N LYS A 129 -0.39 0.51 17.46
CA LYS A 129 -1.54 0.08 18.24
C LYS A 129 -2.61 -0.42 17.28
N VAL A 130 -3.15 -1.62 17.53
CA VAL A 130 -4.29 -2.19 16.82
C VAL A 130 -5.39 -2.45 17.82
N ASP A 131 -6.49 -1.71 17.71
CA ASP A 131 -7.74 -1.94 18.44
C ASP A 131 -8.69 -2.72 17.54
N TYR A 132 -9.36 -3.73 18.09
CA TYR A 132 -10.29 -4.52 17.31
C TYR A 132 -11.44 -5.06 18.15
N SER A 133 -12.60 -5.25 17.50
CA SER A 133 -13.80 -5.79 18.14
C SER A 133 -14.23 -7.09 17.45
N ILE A 134 -14.50 -8.11 18.26
CA ILE A 134 -15.02 -9.41 17.80
C ILE A 134 -16.29 -9.69 18.59
N ASN A 135 -17.42 -9.84 17.91
CA ASN A 135 -18.74 -10.10 18.52
C ASN A 135 -19.08 -9.11 19.66
N GLY A 136 -18.68 -7.83 19.50
CA GLY A 136 -18.94 -6.77 20.48
C GLY A 136 -17.96 -6.72 21.66
N THR A 137 -16.97 -7.61 21.73
CA THR A 137 -15.90 -7.56 22.73
C THR A 137 -14.67 -6.87 22.14
N ASN A 138 -14.14 -5.87 22.85
CA ASN A 138 -13.01 -5.07 22.42
C ASN A 138 -11.69 -5.65 22.93
N TYR A 139 -10.69 -5.61 22.09
CA TYR A 139 -9.32 -6.05 22.35
C TYR A 139 -8.33 -5.01 21.82
N THR A 140 -7.11 -5.04 22.33
CA THR A 140 -6.02 -4.20 21.86
C THR A 140 -4.72 -4.98 21.88
N VAL A 141 -3.84 -4.66 20.93
CA VAL A 141 -2.42 -5.03 20.93
C VAL A 141 -1.59 -3.81 20.55
N THR A 142 -0.40 -3.70 21.10
CA THR A 142 0.57 -2.63 20.71
C THR A 142 1.95 -3.24 20.75
N ASP A 143 2.74 -2.98 19.71
CA ASP A 143 4.15 -3.38 19.67
C ASP A 143 4.93 -2.46 18.74
N ILE A 144 6.27 -2.42 18.92
CA ILE A 144 7.18 -1.68 18.06
C ILE A 144 7.16 -2.30 16.65
N ILE A 145 7.17 -1.46 15.64
CA ILE A 145 7.26 -1.86 14.24
C ILE A 145 8.53 -1.26 13.62
N ASP A 146 9.28 -2.09 12.87
CA ASP A 146 10.50 -1.63 12.21
C ASP A 146 10.16 -0.80 10.97
N VAL A 147 10.67 0.43 10.91
CA VAL A 147 10.49 1.34 9.79
C VAL A 147 11.86 1.91 9.38
N PRO A 148 12.69 1.13 8.70
CA PRO A 148 13.97 1.62 8.19
C PRO A 148 13.77 2.70 7.12
N ALA A 149 14.83 3.50 6.89
CA ALA A 149 14.84 4.46 5.80
C ALA A 149 14.70 3.74 4.44
N SER A 150 13.92 4.33 3.55
CA SER A 150 13.93 3.92 2.16
C SER A 150 15.27 4.29 1.50
N SER A 151 15.78 3.42 0.63
CA SER A 151 17.01 3.69 -0.15
C SER A 151 16.84 4.82 -1.16
N LYS A 152 15.61 5.17 -1.49
CA LYS A 152 15.21 6.23 -2.43
C LYS A 152 14.22 7.17 -1.75
N ARG A 153 14.19 8.43 -2.16
CA ARG A 153 13.21 9.39 -1.68
C ARG A 153 11.84 9.10 -2.27
N VAL A 154 10.99 8.40 -1.54
CA VAL A 154 9.61 8.03 -1.92
C VAL A 154 8.55 8.81 -1.17
N VAL A 155 8.96 9.66 -0.23
CA VAL A 155 8.07 10.55 0.53
C VAL A 155 8.74 11.90 0.77
N ASN A 156 7.94 12.96 0.69
CA ASN A 156 8.35 14.34 1.01
C ASN A 156 7.41 14.89 2.09
N SER A 157 7.99 15.56 3.10
CA SER A 157 7.24 16.34 4.08
C SER A 157 7.76 17.78 4.07
N PHE A 158 6.88 18.76 3.87
CA PHE A 158 7.26 20.16 3.74
C PHE A 158 6.11 21.09 4.16
N ILE A 159 6.42 22.38 4.34
CA ILE A 159 5.43 23.43 4.53
C ILE A 159 5.26 24.14 3.19
N GLY A 160 4.00 24.25 2.73
CA GLY A 160 3.62 25.00 1.54
C GLY A 160 3.65 26.52 1.78
N THR A 161 3.53 27.29 0.69
CA THR A 161 3.43 28.77 0.75
C THR A 161 2.16 29.25 1.48
N ASP A 162 1.18 28.39 1.64
CA ASP A 162 -0.05 28.56 2.41
C ASP A 162 0.09 28.22 3.90
N ASN A 163 1.30 27.92 4.37
CA ASN A 163 1.63 27.49 5.74
C ASN A 163 1.03 26.15 6.17
N ILE A 164 0.53 25.33 5.24
CA ILE A 164 0.07 23.97 5.52
C ILE A 164 1.26 23.01 5.39
N ARG A 165 1.38 22.06 6.34
CA ARG A 165 2.34 20.96 6.22
C ARG A 165 1.73 19.84 5.39
N TYR A 166 2.38 19.53 4.29
CA TYR A 166 2.01 18.46 3.37
C TYR A 166 2.93 17.25 3.52
N ILE A 167 2.35 16.07 3.30
CA ILE A 167 3.05 14.81 3.09
C ILE A 167 2.66 14.31 1.70
N VAL A 168 3.66 14.11 0.83
CA VAL A 168 3.47 13.64 -0.55
C VAL A 168 4.23 12.34 -0.70
N ALA A 169 3.54 11.24 -0.98
CA ALA A 169 4.10 9.89 -0.99
C ALA A 169 3.87 9.18 -2.32
N LEU A 170 4.93 8.64 -2.90
CA LEU A 170 4.87 7.79 -4.09
C LEU A 170 4.25 6.44 -3.73
N ILE A 171 3.23 6.03 -4.47
CA ILE A 171 2.54 4.74 -4.33
C ILE A 171 2.92 3.81 -5.48
N ASP A 172 2.81 4.29 -6.72
CA ASP A 172 3.20 3.59 -7.95
C ASP A 172 4.04 4.51 -8.85
N PRO A 173 4.95 3.94 -9.65
CA PRO A 173 5.19 2.52 -9.91
C PRO A 173 6.04 1.84 -8.83
N LYS A 174 5.57 0.70 -8.30
CA LYS A 174 6.38 -0.18 -7.42
C LYS A 174 7.46 -0.93 -8.21
N THR A 175 7.21 -1.19 -9.48
CA THR A 175 8.13 -1.85 -10.42
C THR A 175 8.23 -1.02 -11.70
N PRO A 176 9.04 0.04 -11.70
CA PRO A 176 9.20 0.91 -12.87
C PRO A 176 9.81 0.17 -14.06
N ARG A 177 9.47 0.60 -15.27
CA ARG A 177 9.94 0.00 -16.53
C ARG A 177 10.27 1.08 -17.55
N VAL A 178 11.12 0.76 -18.52
CA VAL A 178 11.34 1.61 -19.71
C VAL A 178 10.04 1.61 -20.54
N ALA A 179 9.14 2.50 -20.17
CA ALA A 179 7.79 2.65 -20.74
C ALA A 179 7.11 3.90 -20.16
N LEU A 180 5.89 4.15 -20.63
CA LEU A 180 4.93 5.01 -19.94
C LEU A 180 4.31 4.23 -18.78
N ASN A 181 4.71 4.55 -17.56
CA ASN A 181 4.22 3.90 -16.32
C ASN A 181 3.01 4.66 -15.78
N ASP A 182 2.07 3.96 -15.17
CA ASP A 182 1.10 4.60 -14.30
C ASP A 182 1.82 5.16 -13.08
N MET A 183 1.48 6.39 -12.68
CA MET A 183 2.03 7.01 -11.49
C MET A 183 0.89 7.36 -10.53
N THR A 184 1.00 6.90 -9.30
CA THR A 184 0.04 7.15 -8.22
C THR A 184 0.75 7.78 -7.04
N VAL A 185 0.16 8.84 -6.48
CA VAL A 185 0.71 9.59 -5.36
C VAL A 185 -0.39 9.91 -4.36
N GLY A 186 -0.11 9.68 -3.07
CA GLY A 186 -0.93 10.18 -1.98
C GLY A 186 -0.49 11.58 -1.55
N ILE A 187 -1.43 12.51 -1.39
CA ILE A 187 -1.18 13.87 -0.89
C ILE A 187 -2.04 14.10 0.36
N PHE A 188 -1.38 14.36 1.47
CA PHE A 188 -1.99 14.51 2.78
C PHE A 188 -1.56 15.84 3.40
N LYS A 189 -2.39 16.37 4.31
CA LYS A 189 -2.03 17.52 5.14
C LYS A 189 -1.99 17.12 6.62
N MET A 190 -1.12 17.71 7.37
CA MET A 190 -1.11 17.59 8.82
C MET A 190 -2.08 18.61 9.42
N GLU A 191 -3.21 18.14 9.93
CA GLU A 191 -4.16 18.98 10.70
C GLU A 191 -3.72 19.14 12.16
N ASN A 192 -3.19 18.08 12.72
CA ASN A 192 -2.56 18.04 14.04
C ASN A 192 -1.60 16.84 14.11
N MET A 193 -0.99 16.58 15.27
CA MET A 193 -0.01 15.51 15.46
C MET A 193 -0.58 14.11 15.22
N MET A 194 -1.91 13.92 15.25
CA MET A 194 -2.58 12.62 15.12
C MET A 194 -3.50 12.51 13.90
N SER A 195 -3.67 13.59 13.11
CA SER A 195 -4.61 13.64 11.98
C SER A 195 -3.92 14.12 10.72
N PHE A 196 -3.98 13.28 9.68
CA PHE A 196 -3.33 13.50 8.38
C PHE A 196 -4.28 13.13 7.23
N PRO A 197 -5.41 13.86 7.05
CA PRO A 197 -6.36 13.56 5.98
C PRO A 197 -5.76 13.79 4.60
N VAL A 198 -6.33 13.10 3.62
CA VAL A 198 -6.11 13.35 2.18
C VAL A 198 -6.52 14.80 1.85
N VAL A 199 -5.78 15.44 0.97
CA VAL A 199 -6.09 16.77 0.46
C VAL A 199 -6.72 16.62 -0.93
N ASN A 200 -7.79 17.36 -1.18
CA ASN A 200 -8.47 17.39 -2.45
C ASN A 200 -8.10 18.62 -3.29
N ASP A 201 -8.41 18.58 -4.58
CA ASP A 201 -8.35 19.72 -5.50
C ASP A 201 -6.95 20.33 -5.70
N LEU A 202 -5.91 19.50 -5.54
CA LEU A 202 -4.54 19.86 -5.89
C LEU A 202 -4.14 19.22 -7.24
N LYS A 203 -3.00 19.64 -7.76
CA LYS A 203 -2.32 19.03 -8.89
C LYS A 203 -0.85 18.86 -8.55
N LEU A 204 -0.26 17.73 -8.92
CA LEU A 204 1.17 17.49 -8.79
C LEU A 204 1.78 17.44 -10.18
N MET A 205 2.52 18.49 -10.52
CA MET A 205 3.29 18.55 -11.76
C MET A 205 4.58 17.75 -11.60
N ILE A 206 5.00 17.05 -12.66
CA ILE A 206 6.19 16.19 -12.65
C ILE A 206 7.15 16.53 -13.79
N ASP A 207 8.44 16.51 -13.49
CA ASP A 207 9.53 16.67 -14.46
C ASP A 207 10.63 15.65 -14.17
N PRO A 208 10.55 14.44 -14.76
CA PRO A 208 11.55 13.39 -14.57
C PRO A 208 12.85 13.73 -15.30
N ARG A 209 13.98 13.66 -14.59
CA ARG A 209 15.32 13.96 -15.10
C ARG A 209 16.31 12.86 -14.73
N MET A 210 17.29 12.63 -15.62
CA MET A 210 18.46 11.79 -15.37
C MET A 210 19.70 12.65 -15.09
N PRO A 211 20.11 12.87 -13.84
CA PRO A 211 21.27 13.70 -13.53
C PRO A 211 22.57 13.18 -14.16
N SER A 212 22.77 11.86 -14.20
CA SER A 212 23.96 11.24 -14.79
C SER A 212 24.07 11.39 -16.31
N MET A 213 22.99 11.81 -16.97
CA MET A 213 22.92 12.02 -18.43
C MET A 213 22.72 13.49 -18.78
N GLY A 214 23.43 14.41 -18.07
CA GLY A 214 23.29 15.83 -18.28
C GLY A 214 21.92 16.40 -18.00
N ASN A 215 21.27 15.86 -17.00
CA ASN A 215 19.91 16.23 -16.58
C ASN A 215 18.85 16.05 -17.71
N HIS A 216 19.05 15.01 -18.55
CA HIS A 216 18.15 14.69 -19.64
C HIS A 216 16.72 14.40 -19.13
N GLY A 217 15.73 15.04 -19.76
CA GLY A 217 14.31 14.87 -19.41
C GLY A 217 13.65 13.74 -20.20
N SER A 218 12.52 13.27 -19.73
CA SER A 218 11.67 12.32 -20.43
C SER A 218 10.41 13.00 -20.98
N PRO A 219 10.02 12.77 -22.24
CA PRO A 219 8.80 13.32 -22.82
C PRO A 219 7.56 12.51 -22.42
N ASN A 220 6.37 13.05 -22.76
CA ASN A 220 5.06 12.36 -22.63
C ASN A 220 4.62 12.04 -21.19
N ASN A 221 5.14 12.78 -20.22
CA ASN A 221 4.61 12.71 -18.86
C ASN A 221 3.23 13.36 -18.79
N VAL A 222 2.42 12.88 -17.86
CA VAL A 222 1.11 13.49 -17.52
C VAL A 222 1.13 13.83 -16.04
N ASP A 223 0.92 15.12 -15.74
CA ASP A 223 0.79 15.59 -14.36
C ASP A 223 -0.31 14.86 -13.62
N LEU A 224 -0.15 14.71 -12.31
CA LEU A 224 -1.10 13.97 -11.51
C LEU A 224 -2.24 14.87 -11.05
N THR A 225 -3.45 14.37 -11.25
CA THR A 225 -4.70 14.95 -10.73
C THR A 225 -5.44 13.93 -9.89
N GLN A 226 -6.27 14.41 -8.98
CA GLN A 226 -7.00 13.53 -8.07
C GLN A 226 -8.01 12.66 -8.82
N SER A 227 -8.06 11.38 -8.46
CA SER A 227 -9.12 10.46 -8.86
C SER A 227 -10.31 10.56 -7.92
N THR A 228 -11.51 10.37 -8.45
CA THR A 228 -12.74 10.25 -7.65
C THR A 228 -12.97 8.85 -7.12
N SER A 229 -12.16 7.86 -7.56
CA SER A 229 -12.36 6.45 -7.22
C SER A 229 -11.64 6.02 -5.94
N ASP A 230 -10.50 6.63 -5.62
CA ASP A 230 -9.62 6.20 -4.53
C ASP A 230 -8.96 7.36 -3.75
N GLU A 231 -9.35 8.60 -4.03
CA GLU A 231 -8.84 9.83 -3.40
C GLU A 231 -7.35 10.13 -3.67
N PHE A 232 -6.63 9.27 -4.43
CA PHE A 232 -5.25 9.49 -4.81
C PHE A 232 -5.10 10.28 -6.11
N TYR A 233 -3.88 10.72 -6.38
CA TYR A 233 -3.51 11.49 -7.56
C TYR A 233 -2.87 10.58 -8.60
N HIS A 234 -3.41 10.59 -9.82
CA HIS A 234 -2.98 9.72 -10.92
C HIS A 234 -2.46 10.52 -12.10
N GLY A 235 -1.40 10.04 -12.69
CA GLY A 235 -0.75 10.59 -13.88
C GLY A 235 0.05 9.53 -14.62
N LYS A 236 0.95 9.98 -15.49
CA LYS A 236 1.82 9.09 -16.26
C LYS A 236 3.27 9.51 -16.15
N LEU A 237 4.12 8.58 -15.80
CA LEU A 237 5.57 8.74 -15.71
C LEU A 237 6.23 8.00 -16.87
N SER A 238 6.79 8.75 -17.80
CA SER A 238 7.58 8.21 -18.91
C SER A 238 9.03 8.03 -18.47
N LEU A 239 9.53 6.82 -18.60
CA LEU A 239 10.93 6.48 -18.35
C LEU A 239 11.50 5.88 -19.63
N THR A 240 12.51 6.55 -20.20
CA THR A 240 13.03 6.20 -21.54
C THR A 240 14.23 5.26 -21.51
N MET A 241 14.83 5.05 -20.34
CA MET A 241 15.95 4.13 -20.12
C MET A 241 16.04 3.71 -18.66
N THR A 242 16.78 2.63 -18.39
CA THR A 242 17.12 2.18 -17.04
C THR A 242 18.11 3.11 -16.36
N GLY A 243 18.20 3.07 -15.04
CA GLY A 243 19.11 3.86 -14.22
C GLY A 243 18.40 4.76 -13.23
N TYR A 244 19.14 5.71 -12.65
CA TYR A 244 18.64 6.62 -11.63
C TYR A 244 17.90 7.81 -12.26
N TRP A 245 16.65 8.00 -11.84
CA TRP A 245 15.80 9.12 -12.18
C TRP A 245 15.43 9.95 -10.96
N LYS A 246 15.50 11.26 -11.09
CA LYS A 246 14.92 12.22 -10.17
C LYS A 246 13.64 12.77 -10.77
N ILE A 247 12.50 12.47 -10.13
CA ILE A 247 11.19 12.95 -10.54
C ILE A 247 10.93 14.25 -9.79
N ASN A 248 11.30 15.40 -10.40
CA ASN A 248 11.07 16.71 -9.81
C ASN A 248 9.57 17.00 -9.74
N LEU A 249 9.14 17.62 -8.65
CA LEU A 249 7.73 17.85 -8.33
C LEU A 249 7.45 19.34 -8.14
N GLN A 250 6.25 19.77 -8.54
CA GLN A 250 5.66 21.03 -8.09
C GLN A 250 4.23 20.76 -7.64
N LEU A 251 3.90 21.09 -6.38
CA LEU A 251 2.55 21.02 -5.86
C LEU A 251 1.86 22.35 -6.15
N VAL A 252 0.72 22.31 -6.82
CA VAL A 252 -0.07 23.48 -7.16
C VAL A 252 -1.52 23.34 -6.69
N ASN A 253 -2.14 24.48 -6.34
CA ASN A 253 -3.56 24.52 -5.95
C ASN A 253 -4.49 24.64 -7.17
N ALA A 254 -5.79 24.68 -6.95
CA ALA A 254 -6.81 24.81 -8.00
C ALA A 254 -6.70 26.13 -8.81
N SER A 255 -6.06 27.17 -8.25
CA SER A 255 -5.79 28.44 -8.93
C SER A 255 -4.48 28.43 -9.74
N ASN A 256 -3.76 27.27 -9.76
CA ASN A 256 -2.43 27.09 -10.31
C ASN A 256 -1.30 27.88 -9.57
N ASP A 257 -1.52 28.28 -8.32
CA ASP A 257 -0.46 28.82 -7.50
C ASP A 257 0.45 27.70 -7.00
N VAL A 258 1.76 27.90 -7.10
CA VAL A 258 2.76 26.92 -6.63
C VAL A 258 2.84 26.95 -5.10
N LEU A 259 2.44 25.87 -4.49
CA LEU A 259 2.55 25.68 -3.04
C LEU A 259 3.94 25.24 -2.62
N LYS A 260 4.61 24.41 -3.44
CA LYS A 260 5.99 23.95 -3.21
C LYS A 260 6.61 23.39 -4.48
N GLY A 261 7.93 23.47 -4.57
CA GLY A 261 8.72 22.96 -5.68
C GLY A 261 9.02 24.04 -6.73
N GLU A 262 10.06 23.83 -7.49
CA GLU A 262 10.59 24.76 -8.47
C GLU A 262 10.67 24.10 -9.85
N THR A 263 10.52 24.92 -10.90
CA THR A 263 10.75 24.45 -12.28
C THR A 263 12.23 24.15 -12.48
N VAL A 264 12.53 23.04 -13.14
CA VAL A 264 13.89 22.70 -13.56
C VAL A 264 14.27 23.54 -14.77
N THR A 265 15.41 24.23 -14.68
CA THR A 265 15.99 25.10 -15.72
C THR A 265 17.49 24.89 -15.78
N GLU A 266 18.18 25.55 -16.70
CA GLU A 266 19.66 25.53 -16.76
C GLU A 266 20.31 26.09 -15.47
N SER A 267 19.64 27.03 -14.79
CA SER A 267 20.13 27.66 -13.56
C SER A 267 19.58 26.98 -12.28
N ASN A 268 18.60 26.09 -12.40
CA ASN A 268 17.99 25.33 -11.30
C ASN A 268 17.86 23.86 -11.72
N GLU A 269 18.84 23.06 -11.38
CA GLU A 269 18.94 21.66 -11.84
C GLU A 269 17.92 20.70 -11.22
N ALA A 270 17.27 21.06 -10.12
CA ALA A 270 16.30 20.20 -9.43
C ALA A 270 15.30 21.01 -8.61
N SER A 271 14.09 20.48 -8.44
CA SER A 271 13.12 20.97 -7.48
C SER A 271 13.53 20.62 -6.04
N SER A 272 13.11 21.43 -5.07
CA SER A 272 13.29 21.17 -3.64
C SER A 272 12.52 19.93 -3.16
N ILE A 273 11.46 19.55 -3.89
CA ILE A 273 10.70 18.33 -3.66
C ILE A 273 10.80 17.40 -4.89
N PHE A 274 11.10 16.13 -4.66
CA PHE A 274 11.25 15.14 -5.72
C PHE A 274 11.10 13.73 -5.19
N PHE A 275 10.79 12.80 -6.07
CA PHE A 275 10.96 11.37 -5.83
C PHE A 275 12.21 10.85 -6.56
N GLU A 276 12.69 9.70 -6.09
CA GLU A 276 13.80 8.98 -6.71
C GLU A 276 13.33 7.59 -7.16
N VAL A 277 13.68 7.25 -8.39
CA VAL A 277 13.39 5.94 -8.99
C VAL A 277 14.68 5.43 -9.62
N GLU A 278 14.99 4.14 -9.41
CA GLU A 278 16.15 3.48 -10.04
C GLU A 278 15.81 2.02 -10.33
N PHE A 279 16.13 1.55 -11.52
CA PHE A 279 15.81 0.19 -11.97
C PHE A 279 16.68 -0.25 -13.16
#